data_c2e30d58ccef2c11220807814287e073
#
_entry.id   c2e30d58ccef2c11220807814287e073
#
_cell.length_a   1.000
_cell.length_b   1.000
_cell.length_c   1.000
_cell.angle_alpha   90.00
_cell.angle_beta   90.00
_cell.angle_gamma   90.00
#
_symmetry.space_group_name_H-M   'P 1'
#
loop_
_entity.id
_entity.type
_entity.pdbx_description
1 polymer ?
#
loop_
_entity_poly.entity_id
_entity_poly.type
_entity_poly.pdbx_seq_one_letter_code
_entity_poly.pdbx_strand_id
1 'polypeptide(L)'
;SLIAWITGVSAIDGVVGSVPPAVHAFSMDFSLLATAGFIGVAFAFLFVDFFDTAGTLTSVANLTGKVDKEGNVDGIGKAVLADSVATTVGAVVGTSNTTSYIESGAGVKEGGKTGLTAVTVAALFAICLFLAPLAQSIPAFATAPALVFVATFFLRNLRDIEWDDVTEYAPAVLAAILMPLTFSIAHGIALGFIAYVIIKALSGRQSDLNAGSIVIGVLSFLYYIFL
;
A
#
# COMPACT_ATOMS: atom_id res chain seq x y z
N SER A 1 5.93 -23.92 0.27
CA SER A 1 4.64 -24.66 0.21
C SER A 1 4.83 -26.18 0.09
N LEU A 2 5.61 -26.70 -0.86
CA LEU A 2 5.83 -28.15 -1.03
C LEU A 2 6.27 -28.85 0.27
N ILE A 3 7.22 -28.28 0.98
CA ILE A 3 7.69 -28.82 2.27
C ILE A 3 6.54 -28.84 3.29
N ALA A 4 5.76 -27.78 3.37
CA ALA A 4 4.63 -27.71 4.30
C ALA A 4 3.54 -28.78 4.00
N TRP A 5 3.32 -29.08 2.72
CA TRP A 5 2.40 -30.16 2.33
C TRP A 5 2.96 -31.55 2.61
N ILE A 6 4.25 -31.77 2.33
CA ILE A 6 4.93 -33.07 2.61
C ILE A 6 5.01 -33.34 4.12
N THR A 7 5.21 -32.29 4.94
CA THR A 7 5.31 -32.42 6.41
C THR A 7 3.95 -32.41 7.11
N GLY A 8 2.85 -32.27 6.38
CA GLY A 8 1.50 -32.23 6.97
C GLY A 8 1.15 -30.94 7.72
N VAL A 9 1.99 -29.89 7.61
CA VAL A 9 1.73 -28.58 8.23
C VAL A 9 0.60 -27.82 7.49
N SER A 10 0.39 -28.16 6.23
CA SER A 10 -0.70 -27.62 5.40
C SER A 10 -1.26 -28.74 4.52
N ALA A 11 -2.58 -28.76 4.30
CA ALA A 11 -3.25 -29.71 3.43
C ALA A 11 -3.68 -29.03 2.13
N ILE A 12 -3.74 -29.80 1.05
CA ILE A 12 -4.33 -29.34 -0.21
C ILE A 12 -5.76 -29.89 -0.26
N ASP A 13 -6.75 -28.99 -0.03
CA ASP A 13 -8.17 -29.37 -0.06
C ASP A 13 -8.75 -29.42 -1.46
N GLY A 14 -7.94 -29.14 -2.47
CA GLY A 14 -8.28 -29.16 -3.89
C GLY A 14 -7.37 -28.25 -4.70
N VAL A 15 -7.31 -28.48 -6.01
CA VAL A 15 -6.52 -27.64 -6.94
C VAL A 15 -7.42 -26.66 -7.67
N VAL A 16 -8.56 -27.11 -8.12
CA VAL A 16 -9.54 -26.32 -8.90
C VAL A 16 -10.88 -26.31 -8.18
N GLY A 17 -11.48 -25.15 -8.09
CA GLY A 17 -12.80 -24.94 -7.48
C GLY A 17 -13.73 -24.15 -8.39
N SER A 18 -14.98 -24.01 -7.98
CA SER A 18 -15.91 -23.06 -8.60
C SER A 18 -15.50 -21.63 -8.24
N VAL A 19 -15.77 -20.68 -9.15
CA VAL A 19 -15.60 -19.25 -8.86
C VAL A 19 -16.48 -18.90 -7.64
N PRO A 20 -15.93 -18.22 -6.62
CA PRO A 20 -16.71 -17.76 -5.49
C PRO A 20 -17.92 -16.94 -5.97
N PRO A 21 -19.11 -17.15 -5.40
CA PRO A 21 -20.26 -16.34 -5.78
C PRO A 21 -20.01 -14.87 -5.42
N ALA A 22 -20.39 -13.96 -6.31
CA ALA A 22 -20.34 -12.52 -6.06
C ALA A 22 -21.50 -12.11 -5.12
N VAL A 23 -21.40 -12.53 -3.86
CA VAL A 23 -22.51 -12.46 -2.87
C VAL A 23 -22.86 -11.01 -2.54
N HIS A 24 -21.89 -10.10 -2.65
CA HIS A 24 -22.05 -8.69 -2.25
C HIS A 24 -22.07 -7.71 -3.43
N ALA A 25 -22.05 -8.20 -4.67
CA ALA A 25 -22.11 -7.31 -5.82
C ALA A 25 -23.40 -6.47 -5.80
N PHE A 26 -23.27 -5.16 -6.00
CA PHE A 26 -24.36 -4.19 -5.98
C PHE A 26 -25.14 -4.10 -4.64
N SER A 27 -24.62 -4.66 -3.55
CA SER A 27 -25.23 -4.65 -2.22
C SER A 27 -24.73 -3.46 -1.39
N MET A 28 -24.81 -2.24 -1.95
CA MET A 28 -24.38 -1.02 -1.27
C MET A 28 -25.43 -0.60 -0.23
N ASP A 29 -25.01 -0.47 1.03
CA ASP A 29 -25.83 0.06 2.12
C ASP A 29 -25.38 1.49 2.48
N PHE A 30 -26.23 2.45 2.19
CA PHE A 30 -25.95 3.86 2.48
C PHE A 30 -26.50 4.31 3.85
N SER A 31 -27.11 3.43 4.63
CA SER A 31 -27.64 3.77 5.94
C SER A 31 -26.56 4.26 6.91
N LEU A 32 -25.33 3.77 6.75
CA LEU A 32 -24.17 4.16 7.55
C LEU A 32 -23.75 5.62 7.35
N LEU A 33 -24.10 6.25 6.21
CA LEU A 33 -23.80 7.67 5.95
C LEU A 33 -24.42 8.60 7.00
N ALA A 34 -25.53 8.20 7.60
CA ALA A 34 -26.24 8.97 8.62
C ALA A 34 -25.68 8.74 10.04
N THR A 35 -24.71 7.86 10.22
CA THR A 35 -24.15 7.57 11.55
C THR A 35 -23.04 8.55 11.91
N ALA A 36 -23.01 8.98 13.19
CA ALA A 36 -22.03 9.97 13.66
C ALA A 36 -20.56 9.53 13.47
N GLY A 37 -20.27 8.21 13.47
CA GLY A 37 -18.92 7.68 13.27
C GLY A 37 -18.50 7.51 11.81
N PHE A 38 -19.42 7.64 10.85
CA PHE A 38 -19.14 7.37 9.44
C PHE A 38 -17.97 8.20 8.89
N ILE A 39 -17.95 9.50 9.17
CA ILE A 39 -16.92 10.41 8.65
C ILE A 39 -15.53 9.98 9.14
N GLY A 40 -15.41 9.61 10.43
CA GLY A 40 -14.14 9.13 10.99
C GLY A 40 -13.65 7.86 10.34
N VAL A 41 -14.52 6.87 10.18
CA VAL A 41 -14.20 5.59 9.54
C VAL A 41 -13.84 5.81 8.07
N ALA A 42 -14.63 6.58 7.32
CA ALA A 42 -14.35 6.90 5.92
C ALA A 42 -13.02 7.63 5.76
N PHE A 43 -12.72 8.58 6.65
CA PHE A 43 -11.44 9.29 6.65
C PHE A 43 -10.26 8.35 6.94
N ALA A 44 -10.41 7.44 7.92
CA ALA A 44 -9.37 6.47 8.25
C ALA A 44 -9.07 5.55 7.05
N PHE A 45 -10.09 5.01 6.39
CA PHE A 45 -9.91 4.20 5.18
C PHE A 45 -9.28 4.99 4.03
N LEU A 46 -9.76 6.21 3.77
CA LEU A 46 -9.19 7.09 2.74
C LEU A 46 -7.71 7.39 3.02
N PHE A 47 -7.37 7.67 4.28
CA PHE A 47 -6.00 7.96 4.70
C PHE A 47 -5.08 6.76 4.43
N VAL A 48 -5.49 5.56 4.86
CA VAL A 48 -4.72 4.33 4.65
C VAL A 48 -4.52 4.06 3.17
N ASP A 49 -5.61 4.04 2.39
CA ASP A 49 -5.61 3.72 0.97
C ASP A 49 -4.76 4.71 0.16
N PHE A 50 -4.92 6.01 0.44
CA PHE A 50 -4.16 7.06 -0.24
C PHE A 50 -2.64 6.93 0.00
N PHE A 51 -2.21 6.71 1.26
CA PHE A 51 -0.78 6.64 1.56
C PHE A 51 -0.15 5.33 1.12
N ASP A 52 -0.87 4.22 1.16
CA ASP A 52 -0.43 2.94 0.63
C ASP A 52 -0.20 3.05 -0.88
N THR A 53 -1.18 3.57 -1.62
CA THR A 53 -1.07 3.83 -3.06
C THR A 53 0.05 4.81 -3.39
N ALA A 54 0.13 5.95 -2.70
CA ALA A 54 1.14 6.97 -2.97
C ALA A 54 2.56 6.44 -2.73
N GLY A 55 2.78 5.71 -1.64
CA GLY A 55 4.05 5.08 -1.30
C GLY A 55 4.46 4.04 -2.35
N THR A 56 3.54 3.18 -2.75
CA THR A 56 3.77 2.14 -3.76
C THR A 56 4.08 2.75 -5.12
N LEU A 57 3.26 3.70 -5.59
CA LEU A 57 3.46 4.34 -6.89
C LEU A 57 4.79 5.08 -6.97
N THR A 58 5.17 5.83 -5.92
CA THR A 58 6.45 6.52 -5.86
C THR A 58 7.62 5.54 -5.87
N SER A 59 7.53 4.47 -5.06
CA SER A 59 8.57 3.45 -4.98
C SER A 59 8.77 2.71 -6.31
N VAL A 60 7.69 2.33 -6.99
CA VAL A 60 7.74 1.68 -8.31
C VAL A 60 8.22 2.67 -9.39
N ALA A 61 7.83 3.95 -9.32
CA ALA A 61 8.32 4.98 -10.24
C ALA A 61 9.84 5.17 -10.12
N ASN A 62 10.39 5.14 -8.91
CA ASN A 62 11.84 5.14 -8.68
C ASN A 62 12.53 3.97 -9.38
N LEU A 63 11.96 2.76 -9.32
CA LEU A 63 12.52 1.59 -10.02
C LEU A 63 12.50 1.73 -11.55
N THR A 64 11.57 2.51 -12.10
CA THR A 64 11.45 2.75 -13.55
C THR A 64 12.23 3.97 -14.02
N GLY A 65 12.79 4.77 -13.12
CA GLY A 65 13.45 6.04 -13.43
C GLY A 65 12.47 7.12 -13.87
N LYS A 66 11.22 7.07 -13.42
CA LYS A 66 10.15 8.05 -13.72
C LYS A 66 10.00 9.12 -12.64
N VAL A 67 10.99 9.25 -11.77
CA VAL A 67 11.07 10.32 -10.77
C VAL A 67 12.11 11.32 -11.24
N ASP A 68 11.77 12.59 -11.30
CA ASP A 68 12.69 13.68 -11.65
C ASP A 68 13.59 14.06 -10.46
N LYS A 69 14.51 15.01 -10.67
CA LYS A 69 15.44 15.45 -9.61
C LYS A 69 14.75 16.23 -8.50
N GLU A 70 13.58 16.76 -8.79
CA GLU A 70 12.72 17.49 -7.86
C GLU A 70 11.78 16.56 -7.07
N GLY A 71 11.82 15.26 -7.35
CA GLY A 71 10.99 14.25 -6.68
C GLY A 71 9.59 14.07 -7.28
N ASN A 72 9.27 14.71 -8.42
CA ASN A 72 7.97 14.54 -9.05
C ASN A 72 7.94 13.23 -9.86
N VAL A 73 6.80 12.55 -9.79
CA VAL A 73 6.56 11.31 -10.53
C VAL A 73 5.82 11.59 -11.82
N ASP A 74 6.43 11.22 -12.95
CA ASP A 74 5.77 11.37 -14.26
C ASP A 74 4.51 10.51 -14.33
N GLY A 75 3.39 11.17 -14.68
CA GLY A 75 2.09 10.52 -14.84
C GLY A 75 1.41 10.10 -13.54
N ILE A 76 1.85 10.57 -12.36
CA ILE A 76 1.26 10.21 -11.06
C ILE A 76 -0.25 10.43 -11.01
N GLY A 77 -0.76 11.53 -11.55
CA GLY A 77 -2.19 11.83 -11.56
C GLY A 77 -3.02 10.78 -12.32
N LYS A 78 -2.49 10.25 -13.43
CA LYS A 78 -3.15 9.16 -14.17
C LYS A 78 -3.11 7.84 -13.41
N ALA A 79 -2.01 7.57 -12.72
CA ALA A 79 -1.85 6.36 -11.92
C ALA A 79 -2.81 6.37 -10.72
N VAL A 80 -2.88 7.48 -9.98
CA VAL A 80 -3.82 7.65 -8.86
C VAL A 80 -5.27 7.59 -9.34
N LEU A 81 -5.59 8.20 -10.50
CA LEU A 81 -6.94 8.10 -11.07
C LEU A 81 -7.31 6.65 -11.41
N ALA A 82 -6.40 5.89 -12.00
CA ALA A 82 -6.63 4.48 -12.33
C ALA A 82 -6.88 3.64 -11.07
N ASP A 83 -6.11 3.87 -10.02
CA ASP A 83 -6.25 3.24 -8.71
C ASP A 83 -7.61 3.56 -8.06
N SER A 84 -8.00 4.84 -8.05
CA SER A 84 -9.28 5.31 -7.51
C SER A 84 -10.48 4.72 -8.28
N VAL A 85 -10.38 4.63 -9.61
CA VAL A 85 -11.42 3.99 -10.44
C VAL A 85 -11.50 2.50 -10.12
N ALA A 86 -10.37 1.81 -9.96
CA ALA A 86 -10.33 0.40 -9.61
C ALA A 86 -10.95 0.13 -8.23
N THR A 87 -10.64 0.96 -7.22
CA THR A 87 -11.24 0.90 -5.89
C THR A 87 -12.75 1.14 -5.94
N THR A 88 -13.22 2.12 -6.74
CA THR A 88 -14.65 2.39 -6.91
C THR A 88 -15.37 1.21 -7.56
N VAL A 89 -14.80 0.64 -8.62
CA VAL A 89 -15.35 -0.56 -9.27
C VAL A 89 -15.34 -1.75 -8.31
N GLY A 90 -14.26 -1.93 -7.55
CA GLY A 90 -14.16 -2.96 -6.51
C GLY A 90 -15.29 -2.87 -5.47
N ALA A 91 -15.59 -1.66 -4.99
CA ALA A 91 -16.69 -1.42 -4.06
C ALA A 91 -18.06 -1.80 -4.65
N VAL A 92 -18.30 -1.47 -5.93
CA VAL A 92 -19.55 -1.85 -6.62
C VAL A 92 -19.66 -3.36 -6.79
N VAL A 93 -18.55 -4.03 -7.08
CA VAL A 93 -18.51 -5.50 -7.24
C VAL A 93 -18.56 -6.22 -5.89
N GLY A 94 -18.36 -5.50 -4.78
CA GLY A 94 -18.44 -6.06 -3.42
C GLY A 94 -17.11 -6.64 -2.93
N THR A 95 -15.97 -6.14 -3.44
CA THR A 95 -14.64 -6.47 -2.92
C THR A 95 -14.15 -5.39 -1.95
N SER A 96 -13.04 -5.65 -1.27
CA SER A 96 -12.29 -4.62 -0.55
C SER A 96 -11.73 -3.58 -1.53
N ASN A 97 -11.10 -2.52 -0.99
CA ASN A 97 -10.37 -1.56 -1.82
C ASN A 97 -9.36 -2.29 -2.74
N THR A 98 -9.14 -1.69 -3.90
CA THR A 98 -8.15 -2.16 -4.88
C THR A 98 -7.02 -1.15 -4.88
N THR A 99 -5.85 -1.53 -4.38
CA THR A 99 -4.68 -0.67 -4.30
C THR A 99 -3.54 -1.15 -5.19
N SER A 100 -2.60 -0.28 -5.48
CA SER A 100 -1.39 -0.60 -6.22
C SER A 100 -0.44 -1.43 -5.35
N TYR A 101 -0.01 -2.60 -5.84
CA TYR A 101 0.85 -3.53 -5.10
C TYR A 101 2.33 -3.23 -5.27
N ILE A 102 3.08 -3.23 -4.17
CA ILE A 102 4.54 -3.07 -4.17
C ILE A 102 5.24 -4.24 -4.88
N GLU A 103 4.64 -5.42 -4.90
CA GLU A 103 5.10 -6.61 -5.61
C GLU A 103 5.20 -6.40 -7.12
N SER A 104 4.51 -5.41 -7.68
CA SER A 104 4.67 -4.96 -9.07
C SER A 104 6.12 -4.59 -9.39
N GLY A 105 6.92 -4.20 -8.38
CA GLY A 105 8.35 -3.96 -8.52
C GLY A 105 9.13 -5.17 -9.03
N ALA A 106 8.70 -6.39 -8.73
CA ALA A 106 9.32 -7.60 -9.27
C ALA A 106 9.15 -7.68 -10.80
N GLY A 107 7.91 -7.48 -11.29
CA GLY A 107 7.63 -7.46 -12.73
C GLY A 107 8.34 -6.32 -13.46
N VAL A 108 8.46 -5.16 -12.82
CA VAL A 108 9.21 -4.02 -13.35
C VAL A 108 10.70 -4.34 -13.49
N LYS A 109 11.30 -5.02 -12.52
CA LYS A 109 12.71 -5.48 -12.55
C LYS A 109 12.97 -6.44 -13.70
N GLU A 110 12.01 -7.30 -14.02
CA GLU A 110 12.08 -8.23 -15.16
C GLU A 110 11.77 -7.54 -16.51
N GLY A 111 11.53 -6.24 -16.52
CA GLY A 111 11.34 -5.46 -17.75
C GLY A 111 9.88 -5.14 -18.08
N GLY A 112 8.94 -5.46 -17.21
CA GLY A 112 7.50 -5.14 -17.37
C GLY A 112 7.23 -3.66 -17.15
N LYS A 113 7.17 -2.86 -18.24
CA LYS A 113 7.04 -1.39 -18.19
C LYS A 113 5.85 -0.84 -18.97
N THR A 114 4.97 -1.70 -19.44
CA THR A 114 3.83 -1.29 -20.28
C THR A 114 2.50 -1.76 -19.69
N GLY A 115 1.40 -1.18 -20.16
CA GLY A 115 0.05 -1.63 -19.79
C GLY A 115 -0.24 -3.10 -20.12
N LEU A 116 0.50 -3.70 -21.08
CA LEU A 116 0.37 -5.13 -21.38
C LEU A 116 0.76 -6.00 -20.17
N THR A 117 1.75 -5.58 -19.38
CA THR A 117 2.12 -6.24 -18.12
C THR A 117 0.92 -6.27 -17.15
N ALA A 118 0.24 -5.13 -16.98
CA ALA A 118 -0.93 -5.05 -16.12
C ALA A 118 -2.09 -5.93 -16.63
N VAL A 119 -2.34 -5.95 -17.93
CA VAL A 119 -3.37 -6.82 -18.55
C VAL A 119 -3.03 -8.30 -18.33
N THR A 120 -1.77 -8.68 -18.46
CA THR A 120 -1.32 -10.05 -18.21
C THR A 120 -1.54 -10.45 -16.75
N VAL A 121 -1.20 -9.56 -15.81
CA VAL A 121 -1.43 -9.77 -14.38
C VAL A 121 -2.94 -9.91 -14.09
N ALA A 122 -3.77 -9.05 -14.68
CA ALA A 122 -5.22 -9.15 -14.53
C ALA A 122 -5.79 -10.49 -15.04
N ALA A 123 -5.30 -10.97 -16.19
CA ALA A 123 -5.68 -12.27 -16.73
C ALA A 123 -5.25 -13.42 -15.81
N LEU A 124 -4.05 -13.35 -15.23
CA LEU A 124 -3.58 -14.34 -14.27
C LEU A 124 -4.42 -14.33 -12.99
N PHE A 125 -4.79 -13.17 -12.46
CA PHE A 125 -5.73 -13.08 -11.32
C PHE A 125 -7.08 -13.70 -11.65
N ALA A 126 -7.63 -13.47 -12.85
CA ALA A 126 -8.88 -14.10 -13.27
C ALA A 126 -8.76 -15.64 -13.31
N ILE A 127 -7.64 -16.18 -13.75
CA ILE A 127 -7.35 -17.62 -13.69
C ILE A 127 -7.26 -18.10 -12.24
N CYS A 128 -6.64 -17.31 -11.35
CA CYS A 128 -6.49 -17.64 -9.94
C CYS A 128 -7.84 -17.76 -9.20
N LEU A 129 -8.91 -17.16 -9.70
CA LEU A 129 -10.25 -17.39 -9.15
C LEU A 129 -10.66 -18.87 -9.15
N PHE A 130 -10.29 -19.60 -10.20
CA PHE A 130 -10.52 -21.05 -10.29
C PHE A 130 -9.56 -21.87 -9.44
N LEU A 131 -8.41 -21.29 -9.08
CA LEU A 131 -7.38 -21.91 -8.24
C LEU A 131 -7.49 -21.51 -6.77
N ALA A 132 -8.63 -20.95 -6.34
CA ALA A 132 -8.86 -20.50 -4.98
C ALA A 132 -8.56 -21.57 -3.91
N PRO A 133 -8.95 -22.85 -4.06
CA PRO A 133 -8.64 -23.89 -3.07
C PRO A 133 -7.12 -24.11 -2.95
N LEU A 134 -6.40 -24.10 -4.07
CA LEU A 134 -4.93 -24.21 -4.08
C LEU A 134 -4.28 -22.99 -3.40
N ALA A 135 -4.74 -21.78 -3.72
CA ALA A 135 -4.21 -20.56 -3.12
C ALA A 135 -4.42 -20.54 -1.60
N GLN A 136 -5.58 -20.97 -1.11
CA GLN A 136 -5.89 -21.07 0.32
C GLN A 136 -5.04 -22.10 1.05
N SER A 137 -4.53 -23.11 0.35
CA SER A 137 -3.63 -24.12 0.92
C SER A 137 -2.20 -23.62 1.15
N ILE A 138 -1.85 -22.43 0.67
CA ILE A 138 -0.51 -21.83 0.86
C ILE A 138 -0.45 -21.14 2.22
N PRO A 139 0.35 -21.64 3.16
CA PRO A 139 0.44 -21.02 4.49
C PRO A 139 1.16 -19.66 4.42
N ALA A 140 0.79 -18.73 5.30
CA ALA A 140 1.34 -17.37 5.33
C ALA A 140 2.88 -17.33 5.49
N PHE A 141 3.46 -18.24 6.26
CA PHE A 141 4.92 -18.32 6.40
C PHE A 141 5.65 -18.71 5.10
N ALA A 142 4.95 -19.30 4.13
CA ALA A 142 5.54 -19.62 2.83
C ALA A 142 5.55 -18.43 1.86
N THR A 143 4.72 -17.41 2.10
CA THR A 143 4.69 -16.16 1.30
C THR A 143 5.65 -15.10 1.84
N ALA A 144 5.93 -15.09 3.15
CA ALA A 144 6.81 -14.10 3.78
C ALA A 144 8.19 -13.95 3.11
N PRO A 145 8.93 -15.03 2.73
CA PRO A 145 10.21 -14.88 2.05
C PRO A 145 10.12 -14.17 0.70
N ALA A 146 9.01 -14.34 -0.04
CA ALA A 146 8.79 -13.64 -1.30
C ALA A 146 8.63 -12.12 -1.08
N LEU A 147 7.90 -11.73 -0.03
CA LEU A 147 7.76 -10.32 0.35
C LEU A 147 9.10 -9.70 0.76
N VAL A 148 9.91 -10.43 1.55
CA VAL A 148 11.27 -9.98 1.91
C VAL A 148 12.14 -9.82 0.66
N PHE A 149 12.07 -10.76 -0.29
CA PHE A 149 12.80 -10.65 -1.54
C PHE A 149 12.39 -9.41 -2.35
N VAL A 150 11.10 -9.15 -2.50
CA VAL A 150 10.60 -7.93 -3.17
C VAL A 150 11.08 -6.68 -2.45
N ALA A 151 11.04 -6.65 -1.12
CA ALA A 151 11.52 -5.52 -0.33
C ALA A 151 12.98 -5.15 -0.65
N THR A 152 13.84 -6.13 -0.98
CA THR A 152 15.24 -5.85 -1.34
C THR A 152 15.39 -4.95 -2.56
N PHE A 153 14.41 -4.93 -3.48
CA PHE A 153 14.45 -4.06 -4.64
C PHE A 153 14.31 -2.58 -4.29
N PHE A 154 13.67 -2.30 -3.16
CA PHE A 154 13.37 -0.95 -2.69
C PHE A 154 14.38 -0.41 -1.67
N LEU A 155 15.32 -1.24 -1.19
CA LEU A 155 16.37 -0.79 -0.27
C LEU A 155 17.22 0.37 -0.83
N ARG A 156 17.28 0.51 -2.15
CA ARG A 156 18.00 1.63 -2.79
C ARG A 156 17.36 2.98 -2.48
N ASN A 157 16.05 3.02 -2.26
CA ASN A 157 15.33 4.27 -1.95
C ASN A 157 15.75 4.84 -0.58
N LEU A 158 16.33 4.00 0.31
CA LEU A 158 16.88 4.47 1.59
C LEU A 158 18.05 5.42 1.41
N ARG A 159 18.69 5.46 0.24
CA ARG A 159 19.77 6.40 -0.08
C ARG A 159 19.28 7.83 -0.27
N ASP A 160 17.98 7.98 -0.57
CA ASP A 160 17.36 9.30 -0.80
C ASP A 160 17.07 10.01 0.52
N ILE A 161 17.25 9.31 1.67
CA ILE A 161 17.14 9.89 3.00
C ILE A 161 18.45 10.60 3.31
N GLU A 162 18.37 11.84 3.77
CA GLU A 162 19.52 12.61 4.25
C GLU A 162 19.95 12.13 5.64
N TRP A 163 20.81 11.11 5.68
CA TRP A 163 21.23 10.44 6.92
C TRP A 163 22.11 11.33 7.83
N ASP A 164 22.67 12.42 7.31
CA ASP A 164 23.44 13.37 8.07
C ASP A 164 22.57 14.43 8.77
N ASP A 165 21.29 14.50 8.42
CA ASP A 165 20.32 15.42 9.02
C ASP A 165 19.32 14.67 9.91
N VAL A 166 19.45 14.86 11.23
CA VAL A 166 18.53 14.23 12.20
C VAL A 166 17.07 14.60 11.99
N THR A 167 16.81 15.79 11.44
CA THR A 167 15.43 16.26 11.20
C THR A 167 14.77 15.56 10.00
N GLU A 168 15.57 14.91 9.14
CA GLU A 168 15.11 14.11 8.02
C GLU A 168 15.06 12.62 8.36
N TYR A 169 16.17 12.04 8.88
CA TYR A 169 16.20 10.61 9.10
C TYR A 169 15.42 10.15 10.33
N ALA A 170 15.33 10.95 11.40
CA ALA A 170 14.66 10.49 12.62
C ALA A 170 13.15 10.22 12.41
N PRO A 171 12.37 11.07 11.71
CA PRO A 171 10.98 10.76 11.35
C PRO A 171 10.85 9.53 10.46
N ALA A 172 11.76 9.36 9.48
CA ALA A 172 11.75 8.22 8.57
C ALA A 172 12.02 6.90 9.30
N VAL A 173 13.00 6.87 10.20
CA VAL A 173 13.32 5.71 11.05
C VAL A 173 12.17 5.42 12.00
N LEU A 174 11.56 6.44 12.61
CA LEU A 174 10.40 6.28 13.48
C LEU A 174 9.24 5.63 12.72
N ALA A 175 8.92 6.13 11.52
CA ALA A 175 7.89 5.53 10.68
C ALA A 175 8.19 4.06 10.37
N ALA A 176 9.42 3.75 9.95
CA ALA A 176 9.84 2.40 9.60
C ALA A 176 9.76 1.40 10.77
N ILE A 177 10.07 1.86 11.99
CA ILE A 177 9.99 1.04 13.20
C ILE A 177 8.54 0.86 13.66
N LEU A 178 7.73 1.91 13.58
CA LEU A 178 6.36 1.86 14.08
C LEU A 178 5.43 1.02 13.19
N MET A 179 5.69 0.95 11.88
CA MET A 179 4.89 0.10 10.98
C MET A 179 4.80 -1.36 11.45
N PRO A 180 5.90 -2.09 11.67
CA PRO A 180 5.83 -3.47 12.16
C PRO A 180 5.38 -3.58 13.62
N LEU A 181 5.70 -2.61 14.48
CA LEU A 181 5.32 -2.65 15.90
C LEU A 181 3.82 -2.45 16.10
N THR A 182 3.19 -1.65 15.26
CA THR A 182 1.74 -1.40 15.34
C THR A 182 0.93 -2.31 14.40
N PHE A 183 1.59 -3.15 13.60
CA PHE A 183 0.97 -3.92 12.52
C PHE A 183 0.15 -3.05 11.56
N SER A 184 0.56 -1.79 11.37
CA SER A 184 -0.18 -0.81 10.58
C SER A 184 0.76 0.14 9.85
N ILE A 185 0.68 0.13 8.52
CA ILE A 185 1.38 1.08 7.65
C ILE A 185 0.93 2.52 7.98
N ALA A 186 -0.39 2.70 8.15
CA ALA A 186 -0.97 4.01 8.42
C ALA A 186 -0.46 4.63 9.73
N HIS A 187 -0.36 3.86 10.81
CA HIS A 187 0.20 4.34 12.07
C HIS A 187 1.66 4.78 11.91
N GLY A 188 2.48 3.99 11.20
CA GLY A 188 3.87 4.35 10.95
C GLY A 188 3.99 5.66 10.17
N ILE A 189 3.25 5.79 9.07
CA ILE A 189 3.23 7.00 8.24
C ILE A 189 2.73 8.20 9.05
N ALA A 190 1.60 8.07 9.74
CA ALA A 190 1.00 9.16 10.48
C ALA A 190 1.94 9.69 11.58
N LEU A 191 2.52 8.80 12.39
CA LEU A 191 3.47 9.20 13.44
C LEU A 191 4.77 9.74 12.85
N GLY A 192 5.24 9.21 11.74
CA GLY A 192 6.41 9.74 11.03
C GLY A 192 6.20 11.18 10.57
N PHE A 193 5.06 11.49 9.93
CA PHE A 193 4.77 12.87 9.50
C PHE A 193 4.50 13.82 10.66
N ILE A 194 3.82 13.37 11.72
CA ILE A 194 3.66 14.18 12.94
C ILE A 194 5.04 14.49 13.52
N ALA A 195 5.93 13.51 13.65
CA ALA A 195 7.28 13.69 14.15
C ALA A 195 8.08 14.63 13.25
N TYR A 196 7.98 14.50 11.92
CA TYR A 196 8.65 15.36 10.95
C TYR A 196 8.31 16.84 11.17
N VAL A 197 7.00 17.13 11.21
CA VAL A 197 6.53 18.51 11.43
C VAL A 197 6.99 19.05 12.79
N ILE A 198 6.87 18.26 13.85
CA ILE A 198 7.27 18.68 15.20
C ILE A 198 8.78 18.90 15.28
N ILE A 199 9.61 17.99 14.78
CA ILE A 199 11.07 18.10 14.83
C ILE A 199 11.55 19.30 14.03
N LYS A 200 11.05 19.52 12.81
CA LYS A 200 11.38 20.70 11.98
C LYS A 200 10.99 22.01 12.68
N ALA A 201 9.77 22.05 13.26
CA ALA A 201 9.30 23.23 13.97
C ALA A 201 10.15 23.57 15.20
N LEU A 202 10.50 22.57 16.02
CA LEU A 202 11.30 22.75 17.23
C LEU A 202 12.78 23.03 16.94
N SER A 203 13.30 22.53 15.82
CA SER A 203 14.68 22.79 15.38
C SER A 203 14.86 24.16 14.72
N GLY A 204 13.83 25.00 14.65
CA GLY A 204 13.88 26.31 14.00
C GLY A 204 13.94 26.25 12.47
N ARG A 205 13.72 25.06 11.87
CA ARG A 205 13.77 24.82 10.42
C ARG A 205 12.40 24.87 9.77
N GLN A 206 11.58 25.82 10.18
CA GLN A 206 10.20 25.97 9.68
C GLN A 206 10.16 26.33 8.18
N SER A 207 11.24 26.94 7.65
CA SER A 207 11.37 27.23 6.21
C SER A 207 11.42 25.98 5.33
N ASP A 208 11.80 24.84 5.89
CA ASP A 208 11.91 23.57 5.18
C ASP A 208 10.55 22.84 5.09
N LEU A 209 9.58 23.31 5.89
CA LEU A 209 8.20 22.80 5.86
C LEU A 209 7.47 23.40 4.68
N ASN A 210 7.18 22.59 3.67
CA ASN A 210 6.31 22.97 2.58
C ASN A 210 4.82 22.78 2.96
N ALA A 211 3.92 23.40 2.19
CA ALA A 211 2.48 23.29 2.44
C ALA A 211 1.99 21.82 2.44
N GLY A 212 2.58 20.97 1.60
CA GLY A 212 2.25 19.55 1.54
C GLY A 212 2.57 18.81 2.83
N SER A 213 3.79 18.98 3.38
CA SER A 213 4.19 18.32 4.63
C SER A 213 3.34 18.77 5.82
N ILE A 214 2.96 20.05 5.87
CA ILE A 214 2.07 20.58 6.91
C ILE A 214 0.67 19.96 6.79
N VAL A 215 0.10 19.94 5.59
CA VAL A 215 -1.23 19.35 5.35
C VAL A 215 -1.22 17.85 5.74
N ILE A 216 -0.20 17.11 5.32
CA ILE A 216 -0.08 15.69 5.67
C ILE A 216 0.06 15.51 7.19
N GLY A 217 0.88 16.34 7.86
CA GLY A 217 1.02 16.30 9.30
C GLY A 217 -0.31 16.56 10.04
N VAL A 218 -1.09 17.53 9.56
CA VAL A 218 -2.43 17.83 10.12
C VAL A 218 -3.40 16.68 9.87
N LEU A 219 -3.42 16.13 8.64
CA LEU A 219 -4.26 14.97 8.33
C LEU A 219 -3.87 13.75 9.18
N SER A 220 -2.57 13.54 9.39
CA SER A 220 -2.06 12.48 10.28
C SER A 220 -2.50 12.66 11.72
N PHE A 221 -2.53 13.90 12.21
CA PHE A 221 -3.04 14.20 13.54
C PHE A 221 -4.55 13.97 13.64
N LEU A 222 -5.30 14.40 12.63
CA LEU A 222 -6.74 14.16 12.54
C LEU A 222 -7.06 12.66 12.47
N TYR A 223 -6.23 11.88 11.81
CA TYR A 223 -6.37 10.42 11.78
C TYR A 223 -6.45 9.83 13.20
N TYR A 224 -5.64 10.31 14.16
CA TYR A 224 -5.68 9.86 15.54
C TYR A 224 -6.85 10.42 16.36
N ILE A 225 -7.46 11.52 15.94
CA ILE A 225 -8.67 12.05 16.59
C ILE A 225 -9.90 11.21 16.23
N PHE A 226 -9.94 10.69 15.00
CA PHE A 226 -11.09 9.96 14.46
C PHE A 226 -10.96 8.43 14.56
N LEU A 227 -9.77 7.93 14.89
CA LEU A 227 -9.54 6.51 15.10
C LEU A 227 -10.07 6.06 16.46
#